data_71fa8c4fbff012024c3843949d0bd9eb
#
_entry.id   71fa8c4fbff012024c3843949d0bd9eb
#
_cell.length_a   1.000
_cell.length_b   1.000
_cell.length_c   1.000
_cell.angle_alpha   90.00
_cell.angle_beta   90.00
_cell.angle_gamma   90.00
#
_symmetry.space_group_name_H-M   'P 1'
#
loop_
_entity.id
_entity.type
_entity.pdbx_description
1 polymer ?
#
loop_
_entity_poly.entity_id
_entity_poly.type
_entity_poly.pdbx_seq_one_letter_code
_entity_poly.pdbx_strand_id
1 'polypeptide(L)'
;MKIKMNIVYKVLTILMWTAISAGLMVLLVSAVRKERTMVCKAVQVEFIDKKPFRMLDESEIIATLWPDAKKAFPQGKKLVAINLYALERQLEKNPWIFSADMFFDQHHVLHINVQQRTPLARLFTPEGSSVYMDENFTVLPVKMNDAVSLPVFSNFYISPAGANAQDSSVMKRITGLAEFILADPFWMAQIEQVNINADQSFELVTQVGDQVIRLGNRSDWAAMLDKLKLVYRRISNENGWTKYSTIDLQFKDQVVCIKGTGLYQVPDSIAQMDSLKAVSITDSSINIKNNVQTITPVKSKL
;
A
#
# COMPACT_ATOMS: atom_id res chain seq x y z
N MET A 1 65.08 59.11 11.91
CA MET A 1 63.63 59.41 11.96
C MET A 1 62.77 58.33 11.24
N LYS A 2 63.25 57.64 10.21
CA LYS A 2 62.51 56.64 9.43
C LYS A 2 62.16 55.32 10.19
N ILE A 3 62.98 54.89 11.15
CA ILE A 3 62.77 53.64 11.87
C ILE A 3 61.55 53.69 12.86
N LYS A 4 61.35 54.85 13.51
CA LYS A 4 60.20 55.05 14.38
C LYS A 4 58.84 55.05 13.64
N MET A 5 58.82 55.50 12.41
CA MET A 5 57.62 55.57 11.58
C MET A 5 57.13 54.16 11.16
N ASN A 6 58.02 53.24 10.84
CA ASN A 6 57.70 51.86 10.47
C ASN A 6 57.08 51.05 11.66
N ILE A 7 57.51 51.35 12.87
CA ILE A 7 56.96 50.71 14.09
C ILE A 7 55.53 51.23 14.34
N VAL A 8 55.29 52.50 14.17
CA VAL A 8 53.98 53.14 14.34
C VAL A 8 52.99 52.57 13.31
N TYR A 9 53.39 52.42 12.04
CA TYR A 9 52.52 51.75 11.04
C TYR A 9 52.22 50.31 11.36
N LYS A 10 53.18 49.51 11.84
CA LYS A 10 52.93 48.13 12.24
C LYS A 10 51.96 48.04 13.43
N VAL A 11 52.13 48.91 14.43
CA VAL A 11 51.20 48.94 15.58
C VAL A 11 49.81 49.36 15.16
N LEU A 12 49.69 50.35 14.28
CA LEU A 12 48.40 50.82 13.72
C LEU A 12 47.67 49.70 12.89
N THR A 13 48.43 48.95 12.08
CA THR A 13 47.89 47.82 11.31
C THR A 13 47.44 46.70 12.23
N ILE A 14 48.19 46.38 13.28
CA ILE A 14 47.77 45.35 14.27
C ILE A 14 46.52 45.82 14.99
N LEU A 15 46.44 47.05 15.46
CA LEU A 15 45.23 47.60 16.08
C LEU A 15 44.01 47.61 15.14
N MET A 16 44.23 47.94 13.86
CA MET A 16 43.15 47.87 12.89
C MET A 16 42.62 46.44 12.71
N TRP A 17 43.50 45.45 12.57
CA TRP A 17 43.11 44.05 12.40
C TRP A 17 42.45 43.48 13.67
N THR A 18 42.89 43.87 14.85
CA THR A 18 42.27 43.47 16.12
C THR A 18 40.89 44.11 16.27
N ALA A 19 40.70 45.34 15.89
CA ALA A 19 39.40 46.02 15.88
C ALA A 19 38.40 45.35 14.91
N ILE A 20 38.85 45.02 13.66
CA ILE A 20 38.06 44.31 12.69
C ILE A 20 37.67 42.92 13.21
N SER A 21 38.63 42.18 13.76
CA SER A 21 38.36 40.83 14.34
C SER A 21 37.37 40.88 15.49
N ALA A 22 37.52 41.84 16.41
CA ALA A 22 36.59 42.04 17.50
C ALA A 22 35.18 42.42 17.00
N GLY A 23 35.07 43.29 16.02
CA GLY A 23 33.80 43.65 15.37
C GLY A 23 33.12 42.46 14.72
N LEU A 24 33.87 41.63 14.01
CA LEU A 24 33.36 40.41 13.39
C LEU A 24 32.85 39.40 14.41
N MET A 25 33.58 39.27 15.54
CA MET A 25 33.19 38.38 16.63
C MET A 25 31.90 38.85 17.34
N VAL A 26 31.74 40.15 17.53
CA VAL A 26 30.49 40.72 18.08
C VAL A 26 29.30 40.47 17.13
N LEU A 27 29.48 40.66 15.80
CA LEU A 27 28.47 40.36 14.82
C LEU A 27 28.06 38.87 14.79
N LEU A 28 29.05 37.97 14.87
CA LEU A 28 28.81 36.52 14.95
C LEU A 28 28.00 36.15 16.19
N VAL A 29 28.41 36.64 17.36
CA VAL A 29 27.72 36.38 18.62
C VAL A 29 26.29 36.96 18.57
N SER A 30 26.11 38.14 17.99
CA SER A 30 24.79 38.76 17.84
C SER A 30 23.89 37.95 16.92
N ALA A 31 24.41 37.44 15.80
CA ALA A 31 23.66 36.60 14.87
C ALA A 31 23.20 35.30 15.55
N VAL A 32 24.10 34.60 16.23
CA VAL A 32 23.75 33.35 16.95
C VAL A 32 22.74 33.58 18.11
N ARG A 33 22.86 34.70 18.80
CA ARG A 33 21.90 35.07 19.86
C ARG A 33 20.50 35.34 19.29
N LYS A 34 20.40 35.99 18.13
CA LYS A 34 19.14 36.29 17.46
C LYS A 34 18.44 35.00 17.05
N GLU A 35 19.17 34.05 16.50
CA GLU A 35 18.62 32.73 16.09
C GLU A 35 18.06 31.96 17.29
N ARG A 36 18.73 31.98 18.44
CA ARG A 36 18.29 31.31 19.69
C ARG A 36 17.05 31.90 20.32
N THR A 37 16.62 33.09 19.94
CA THR A 37 15.41 33.76 20.50
C THR A 37 14.18 33.60 19.59
N MET A 38 14.35 33.04 18.39
CA MET A 38 13.26 32.82 17.46
C MET A 38 12.26 31.81 18.01
N VAL A 39 10.96 32.11 17.84
CA VAL A 39 9.87 31.26 18.31
C VAL A 39 9.02 30.76 17.14
N CYS A 40 8.47 29.57 17.26
CA CYS A 40 7.53 29.01 16.33
C CYS A 40 6.24 29.85 16.33
N LYS A 41 5.82 30.33 15.15
CA LYS A 41 4.63 31.19 15.02
C LYS A 41 3.36 30.40 14.71
N ALA A 42 3.49 29.39 13.88
CA ALA A 42 2.38 28.56 13.45
C ALA A 42 2.86 27.15 13.06
N VAL A 43 1.93 26.24 12.93
CA VAL A 43 2.14 24.88 12.41
C VAL A 43 1.25 24.72 11.18
N GLN A 44 1.80 24.18 10.11
CA GLN A 44 1.10 23.88 8.86
C GLN A 44 1.37 22.43 8.50
N VAL A 45 0.29 21.66 8.28
CA VAL A 45 0.38 20.27 7.84
C VAL A 45 0.04 20.21 6.38
N GLU A 46 0.91 19.56 5.60
CA GLU A 46 0.71 19.36 4.16
C GLU A 46 0.85 17.89 3.83
N PHE A 47 -0.08 17.37 3.01
CA PHE A 47 0.03 16.03 2.46
C PHE A 47 0.64 16.11 1.06
N ILE A 48 1.78 15.44 0.88
CA ILE A 48 2.53 15.46 -0.39
C ILE A 48 1.75 14.73 -1.49
N ASP A 49 1.01 13.67 -1.11
CA ASP A 49 0.26 12.86 -2.05
C ASP A 49 -1.07 13.52 -2.44
N LYS A 50 -1.24 13.80 -3.73
CA LYS A 50 -2.52 14.25 -4.33
C LYS A 50 -3.42 13.06 -4.66
N LYS A 51 -3.55 12.08 -3.75
CA LYS A 51 -4.37 10.89 -4.01
C LYS A 51 -5.85 11.17 -3.72
N PRO A 52 -6.79 10.46 -4.39
CA PRO A 52 -8.21 10.73 -4.29
C PRO A 52 -8.82 10.42 -2.92
N PHE A 53 -8.10 9.71 -2.06
CA PHE A 53 -8.55 9.39 -0.71
C PHE A 53 -7.48 9.71 0.32
N ARG A 54 -7.90 10.21 1.47
CA ARG A 54 -7.06 10.46 2.63
C ARG A 54 -7.54 9.59 3.78
N MET A 55 -6.60 8.87 4.38
CA MET A 55 -6.85 8.04 5.57
C MET A 55 -6.50 8.76 6.87
N LEU A 56 -5.80 9.89 6.78
CA LEU A 56 -5.39 10.71 7.92
C LEU A 56 -5.78 12.16 7.65
N ASP A 57 -6.34 12.80 8.67
CA ASP A 57 -6.64 14.21 8.68
C ASP A 57 -5.54 15.02 9.38
N GLU A 58 -5.47 16.32 9.11
CA GLU A 58 -4.54 17.25 9.80
C GLU A 58 -4.73 17.22 11.32
N SER A 59 -5.98 17.10 11.78
CA SER A 59 -6.30 17.00 13.20
C SER A 59 -5.71 15.74 13.85
N GLU A 60 -5.68 14.60 13.15
CA GLU A 60 -5.08 13.37 13.64
C GLU A 60 -3.55 13.47 13.73
N ILE A 61 -2.91 14.13 12.74
CA ILE A 61 -1.48 14.39 12.77
C ILE A 61 -1.13 15.26 13.98
N ILE A 62 -1.86 16.34 14.20
CA ILE A 62 -1.68 17.23 15.34
C ILE A 62 -1.92 16.50 16.66
N ALA A 63 -2.99 15.70 16.76
CA ALA A 63 -3.28 14.93 17.97
C ALA A 63 -2.23 13.85 18.24
N THR A 64 -1.64 13.23 17.21
CA THR A 64 -0.56 12.26 17.34
C THR A 64 0.70 12.90 17.90
N LEU A 65 1.05 14.10 17.42
CA LEU A 65 2.26 14.81 17.87
C LEU A 65 2.07 15.47 19.24
N TRP A 66 0.90 16.03 19.48
CA TRP A 66 0.59 16.79 20.70
C TRP A 66 -0.77 16.38 21.28
N PRO A 67 -0.84 15.20 21.94
CA PRO A 67 -2.10 14.72 22.55
C PRO A 67 -2.67 15.73 23.57
N ASP A 68 -1.80 16.48 24.25
CA ASP A 68 -2.17 17.58 25.14
C ASP A 68 -1.78 18.93 24.48
N ALA A 69 -2.52 19.30 23.42
CA ALA A 69 -2.23 20.51 22.63
C ALA A 69 -2.12 21.79 23.47
N LYS A 70 -2.85 21.87 24.59
CA LYS A 70 -2.81 23.04 25.49
C LYS A 70 -1.44 23.24 26.16
N LYS A 71 -0.70 22.15 26.40
CA LYS A 71 0.59 22.19 27.13
C LYS A 71 1.79 22.00 26.21
N ALA A 72 1.65 21.18 25.17
CA ALA A 72 2.76 20.69 24.37
C ALA A 72 2.90 21.36 23.01
N PHE A 73 1.88 22.08 22.52
CA PHE A 73 1.88 22.67 21.18
C PHE A 73 3.11 23.57 20.95
N PRO A 74 3.73 23.54 19.77
CA PRO A 74 5.01 24.23 19.54
C PRO A 74 4.90 25.74 19.38
N GLN A 75 3.71 26.29 19.12
CA GLN A 75 3.51 27.71 18.93
C GLN A 75 3.96 28.51 20.16
N GLY A 76 4.79 29.53 19.94
CA GLY A 76 5.38 30.34 21.00
C GLY A 76 6.63 29.70 21.66
N LYS A 77 6.97 28.45 21.39
CA LYS A 77 8.21 27.82 21.87
C LYS A 77 9.40 28.23 21.01
N LYS A 78 10.58 28.30 21.62
CA LYS A 78 11.83 28.56 20.89
C LYS A 78 12.08 27.46 19.88
N LEU A 79 12.49 27.82 18.65
CA LEU A 79 12.78 26.85 17.57
C LEU A 79 13.82 25.81 18.01
N VAL A 80 14.86 26.26 18.73
CA VAL A 80 15.95 25.40 19.23
C VAL A 80 15.45 24.35 20.24
N ALA A 81 14.32 24.58 20.89
CA ALA A 81 13.73 23.64 21.85
C ALA A 81 12.85 22.57 21.22
N ILE A 82 12.54 22.68 19.92
CA ILE A 82 11.70 21.74 19.18
C ILE A 82 12.60 20.74 18.46
N ASN A 83 12.55 19.49 18.89
CA ASN A 83 13.31 18.42 18.26
C ASN A 83 12.50 17.82 17.08
N LEU A 84 12.75 18.33 15.87
CA LEU A 84 12.04 17.91 14.65
C LEU A 84 12.21 16.41 14.41
N TYR A 85 13.43 15.89 14.52
CA TYR A 85 13.70 14.47 14.32
C TYR A 85 12.88 13.56 15.26
N ALA A 86 12.72 13.96 16.52
CA ALA A 86 11.91 13.19 17.46
C ALA A 86 10.41 13.22 17.08
N LEU A 87 9.92 14.34 16.55
CA LEU A 87 8.53 14.48 16.08
C LEU A 87 8.28 13.67 14.79
N GLU A 88 9.22 13.70 13.84
CA GLU A 88 9.15 12.86 12.64
C GLU A 88 9.08 11.38 13.00
N ARG A 89 9.98 10.91 13.85
CA ARG A 89 10.00 9.53 14.34
C ARG A 89 8.74 9.16 15.13
N GLN A 90 8.09 10.11 15.77
CA GLN A 90 6.81 9.88 16.45
C GLN A 90 5.68 9.68 15.44
N LEU A 91 5.63 10.46 14.37
CA LEU A 91 4.67 10.29 13.29
C LEU A 91 4.88 8.97 12.54
N GLU A 92 6.11 8.62 12.20
CA GLU A 92 6.44 7.39 11.48
C GLU A 92 6.07 6.10 12.21
N LYS A 93 5.76 6.17 13.52
CA LYS A 93 5.18 5.03 14.25
C LYS A 93 3.74 4.72 13.84
N ASN A 94 3.04 5.68 13.24
CA ASN A 94 1.71 5.44 12.70
C ASN A 94 1.82 4.60 11.43
N PRO A 95 1.23 3.39 11.37
CA PRO A 95 1.35 2.51 10.20
C PRO A 95 0.86 3.13 8.89
N TRP A 96 -0.03 4.13 8.96
CA TRP A 96 -0.54 4.85 7.78
C TRP A 96 0.42 5.89 7.21
N ILE A 97 1.50 6.22 7.91
CA ILE A 97 2.49 7.19 7.45
C ILE A 97 3.66 6.45 6.81
N PHE A 98 3.96 6.82 5.57
CA PHE A 98 5.12 6.32 4.86
C PHE A 98 6.38 7.08 5.26
N SER A 99 6.29 8.42 5.25
CA SER A 99 7.37 9.31 5.70
C SER A 99 6.79 10.63 6.20
N ALA A 100 7.51 11.27 7.09
CA ALA A 100 7.23 12.61 7.55
C ALA A 100 8.51 13.44 7.49
N ASP A 101 8.42 14.66 6.97
CA ASP A 101 9.53 15.61 6.90
C ASP A 101 9.09 16.94 7.52
N MET A 102 9.92 17.49 8.40
CA MET A 102 9.59 18.68 9.15
C MET A 102 10.68 19.73 9.04
N PHE A 103 10.29 20.96 8.77
CA PHE A 103 11.22 22.08 8.72
C PHE A 103 10.57 23.40 9.10
N PHE A 104 11.39 24.37 9.49
CA PHE A 104 10.95 25.73 9.69
C PHE A 104 11.23 26.56 8.44
N ASP A 105 10.26 27.37 8.05
CA ASP A 105 10.45 28.37 7.01
C ASP A 105 11.10 29.66 7.56
N GLN A 106 11.34 30.62 6.65
CA GLN A 106 11.90 31.94 7.00
C GLN A 106 10.98 32.77 7.90
N HIS A 107 9.68 32.43 7.92
CA HIS A 107 8.67 33.10 8.75
C HIS A 107 8.49 32.41 10.12
N HIS A 108 9.28 31.40 10.41
CA HIS A 108 9.24 30.58 11.62
C HIS A 108 7.95 29.76 11.76
N VAL A 109 7.37 29.37 10.64
CA VAL A 109 6.26 28.40 10.57
C VAL A 109 6.85 27.00 10.51
N LEU A 110 6.34 26.10 11.32
CA LEU A 110 6.67 24.67 11.25
C LEU A 110 5.82 24.03 10.16
N HIS A 111 6.47 23.61 9.09
CA HIS A 111 5.88 22.80 8.04
C HIS A 111 6.05 21.31 8.38
N ILE A 112 4.96 20.56 8.27
CA ILE A 112 4.91 19.12 8.48
C ILE A 112 4.41 18.50 7.19
N ASN A 113 5.33 17.99 6.40
CA ASN A 113 5.04 17.29 5.16
C ASN A 113 4.84 15.82 5.45
N VAL A 114 3.64 15.31 5.20
CA VAL A 114 3.28 13.92 5.45
C VAL A 114 3.02 13.21 4.14
N GLN A 115 3.67 12.09 3.94
CA GLN A 115 3.37 11.14 2.87
C GLN A 115 2.62 9.95 3.47
N GLN A 116 1.39 9.72 3.02
CA GLN A 116 0.58 8.59 3.48
C GLN A 116 0.87 7.33 2.66
N ARG A 117 0.73 6.17 3.32
CA ARG A 117 0.70 4.88 2.63
C ARG A 117 -0.60 4.74 1.85
N THR A 118 -0.49 4.12 0.67
CA THR A 118 -1.64 3.83 -0.18
C THR A 118 -1.97 2.36 -0.06
N PRO A 119 -3.12 1.99 0.46
CA PRO A 119 -3.56 0.61 0.47
C PRO A 119 -3.84 0.15 -0.97
N LEU A 120 -3.45 -1.07 -1.28
CA LEU A 120 -3.58 -1.70 -2.59
C LEU A 120 -4.62 -2.82 -2.59
N ALA A 121 -4.73 -3.53 -1.47
CA ALA A 121 -5.64 -4.65 -1.30
C ALA A 121 -6.24 -4.65 0.11
N ARG A 122 -7.44 -5.20 0.24
CA ARG A 122 -8.05 -5.54 1.51
C ARG A 122 -7.97 -7.05 1.73
N LEU A 123 -7.38 -7.46 2.84
CA LEU A 123 -7.15 -8.85 3.18
C LEU A 123 -8.06 -9.25 4.33
N PHE A 124 -8.77 -10.37 4.17
CA PHE A 124 -9.55 -11.00 5.23
C PHE A 124 -8.83 -12.24 5.70
N THR A 125 -8.69 -12.37 7.02
CA THR A 125 -8.14 -13.57 7.64
C THR A 125 -9.23 -14.63 7.81
N PRO A 126 -8.88 -15.92 7.98
CA PRO A 126 -9.85 -16.98 8.25
C PRO A 126 -10.70 -16.74 9.50
N GLU A 127 -10.17 -15.97 10.47
CA GLU A 127 -10.84 -15.60 11.71
C GLU A 127 -11.85 -14.45 11.53
N GLY A 128 -11.99 -13.91 10.31
CA GLY A 128 -12.94 -12.85 9.98
C GLY A 128 -12.44 -11.43 10.27
N SER A 129 -11.20 -11.25 10.71
CA SER A 129 -10.59 -9.93 10.80
C SER A 129 -10.16 -9.44 9.43
N SER A 130 -10.06 -8.12 9.24
CA SER A 130 -9.57 -7.56 7.99
C SER A 130 -8.50 -6.51 8.21
N VAL A 131 -7.58 -6.42 7.27
CA VAL A 131 -6.49 -5.45 7.21
C VAL A 131 -6.34 -4.93 5.78
N TYR A 132 -5.66 -3.81 5.61
CA TYR A 132 -5.19 -3.40 4.30
C TYR A 132 -3.72 -3.79 4.12
N MET A 133 -3.28 -3.85 2.87
CA MET A 133 -1.88 -4.05 2.50
C MET A 133 -1.48 -3.03 1.43
N ASP A 134 -0.30 -2.42 1.59
CA ASP A 134 0.29 -1.51 0.61
C ASP A 134 1.20 -2.24 -0.40
N GLU A 135 1.74 -1.50 -1.36
CA GLU A 135 2.68 -1.99 -2.37
C GLU A 135 3.99 -2.53 -1.78
N ASN A 136 4.35 -2.10 -0.58
CA ASN A 136 5.55 -2.53 0.15
C ASN A 136 5.28 -3.69 1.11
N PHE A 137 4.13 -4.36 0.97
CA PHE A 137 3.67 -5.46 1.83
C PHE A 137 3.45 -5.05 3.29
N THR A 138 3.31 -3.77 3.57
CA THR A 138 3.00 -3.28 4.91
C THR A 138 1.53 -3.51 5.22
N VAL A 139 1.27 -4.17 6.34
CA VAL A 139 -0.08 -4.39 6.85
C VAL A 139 -0.57 -3.13 7.57
N LEU A 140 -1.73 -2.63 7.15
CA LEU A 140 -2.32 -1.41 7.67
C LEU A 140 -3.66 -1.75 8.36
N PRO A 141 -3.92 -1.20 9.55
CA PRO A 141 -5.18 -1.44 10.24
C PRO A 141 -6.36 -0.78 9.50
N VAL A 142 -7.50 -1.45 9.52
CA VAL A 142 -8.75 -0.87 8.98
C VAL A 142 -9.25 0.22 9.91
N LYS A 143 -9.55 1.39 9.36
CA LYS A 143 -10.26 2.46 10.07
C LYS A 143 -11.77 2.30 9.84
N MET A 144 -12.56 2.41 10.91
CA MET A 144 -13.99 2.09 10.88
C MET A 144 -14.83 2.98 9.95
N ASN A 145 -14.36 4.19 9.65
CA ASN A 145 -15.15 5.19 8.90
C ASN A 145 -14.75 5.35 7.43
N ASP A 146 -13.68 4.70 6.98
CA ASP A 146 -13.12 4.93 5.65
C ASP A 146 -13.06 3.62 4.87
N ALA A 147 -14.17 3.29 4.20
CA ALA A 147 -14.20 2.18 3.25
C ALA A 147 -13.60 2.62 1.90
N VAL A 148 -12.43 2.12 1.58
CA VAL A 148 -11.82 2.28 0.26
C VAL A 148 -12.24 1.10 -0.62
N SER A 149 -12.68 1.39 -1.85
CA SER A 149 -12.97 0.34 -2.83
C SER A 149 -11.66 -0.23 -3.36
N LEU A 150 -11.30 -1.41 -2.90
CA LEU A 150 -10.07 -2.12 -3.22
C LEU A 150 -10.38 -3.59 -3.53
N PRO A 151 -9.51 -4.28 -4.30
CA PRO A 151 -9.59 -5.71 -4.47
C PRO A 151 -9.56 -6.43 -3.12
N VAL A 152 -10.48 -7.36 -2.93
CA VAL A 152 -10.64 -8.13 -1.70
C VAL A 152 -10.00 -9.49 -1.86
N PHE A 153 -9.16 -9.85 -0.89
CA PHE A 153 -8.55 -11.19 -0.79
C PHE A 153 -8.99 -11.83 0.51
N SER A 154 -9.46 -13.06 0.46
CA SER A 154 -9.91 -13.82 1.61
C SER A 154 -9.01 -15.01 1.91
N ASN A 155 -9.10 -15.50 3.15
CA ASN A 155 -8.31 -16.59 3.68
C ASN A 155 -6.81 -16.34 3.67
N PHE A 156 -6.40 -15.05 3.80
CA PHE A 156 -5.01 -14.70 3.95
C PHE A 156 -4.56 -14.99 5.39
N TYR A 157 -3.61 -15.91 5.53
CA TYR A 157 -3.03 -16.24 6.84
C TYR A 157 -1.77 -15.41 7.08
N ILE A 158 -1.79 -14.61 8.15
CA ILE A 158 -0.62 -13.86 8.60
C ILE A 158 0.09 -14.71 9.66
N SER A 159 1.29 -15.20 9.35
CA SER A 159 2.08 -15.95 10.32
C SER A 159 2.45 -15.06 11.52
N PRO A 160 2.20 -15.50 12.76
CA PRO A 160 2.62 -14.76 13.95
C PRO A 160 4.14 -14.59 14.06
N ALA A 161 4.91 -15.44 13.40
CA ALA A 161 6.38 -15.40 13.39
C ALA A 161 6.98 -14.37 12.41
N GLY A 162 6.12 -13.61 11.72
CA GLY A 162 6.52 -12.69 10.65
C GLY A 162 6.54 -13.38 9.28
N ALA A 163 6.67 -12.58 8.22
CA ALA A 163 6.65 -13.08 6.85
C ALA A 163 7.90 -13.95 6.58
N ASN A 164 7.67 -15.21 6.22
CA ASN A 164 8.71 -16.09 5.69
C ASN A 164 8.83 -15.91 4.16
N ALA A 165 9.76 -16.64 3.51
CA ALA A 165 9.96 -16.53 2.06
C ALA A 165 8.72 -16.95 1.25
N GLN A 166 7.90 -17.86 1.78
CA GLN A 166 6.68 -18.35 1.15
C GLN A 166 5.55 -17.30 1.26
N ASP A 167 5.43 -16.64 2.42
CA ASP A 167 4.50 -15.52 2.62
C ASP A 167 4.86 -14.35 1.69
N SER A 168 6.16 -14.07 1.52
CA SER A 168 6.64 -13.03 0.59
C SER A 168 6.24 -13.32 -0.87
N SER A 169 6.25 -14.59 -1.29
CA SER A 169 5.82 -14.98 -2.63
C SER A 169 4.32 -14.76 -2.82
N VAL A 170 3.50 -15.14 -1.84
CA VAL A 170 2.05 -14.91 -1.88
C VAL A 170 1.74 -13.41 -1.87
N MET A 171 2.38 -12.64 -1.00
CA MET A 171 2.23 -11.18 -0.94
C MET A 171 2.54 -10.53 -2.28
N LYS A 172 3.64 -10.92 -2.94
CA LYS A 172 3.99 -10.43 -4.28
C LYS A 172 2.94 -10.77 -5.33
N ARG A 173 2.31 -11.94 -5.23
CA ARG A 173 1.23 -12.33 -6.13
C ARG A 173 -0.05 -11.55 -5.85
N ILE A 174 -0.37 -11.30 -4.58
CA ILE A 174 -1.51 -10.46 -4.18
C ILE A 174 -1.34 -9.05 -4.73
N THR A 175 -0.17 -8.40 -4.52
CA THR A 175 0.08 -7.04 -5.02
C THR A 175 -0.02 -6.99 -6.55
N GLY A 176 0.62 -7.91 -7.26
CA GLY A 176 0.58 -7.91 -8.72
C GLY A 176 -0.83 -8.13 -9.30
N LEU A 177 -1.66 -8.98 -8.65
CA LEU A 177 -3.06 -9.16 -9.06
C LEU A 177 -3.91 -7.95 -8.69
N ALA A 178 -3.70 -7.37 -7.51
CA ALA A 178 -4.43 -6.18 -7.07
C ALA A 178 -4.14 -4.97 -7.96
N GLU A 179 -2.88 -4.73 -8.32
CA GLU A 179 -2.48 -3.69 -9.28
C GLU A 179 -3.16 -3.89 -10.63
N PHE A 180 -3.17 -5.14 -11.13
CA PHE A 180 -3.81 -5.47 -12.39
C PHE A 180 -5.34 -5.19 -12.35
N ILE A 181 -6.02 -5.59 -11.27
CA ILE A 181 -7.45 -5.35 -11.08
C ILE A 181 -7.74 -3.84 -11.00
N LEU A 182 -6.95 -3.09 -10.23
CA LEU A 182 -7.12 -1.63 -10.07
C LEU A 182 -6.86 -0.85 -11.36
N ALA A 183 -6.00 -1.37 -12.24
CA ALA A 183 -5.68 -0.72 -13.51
C ALA A 183 -6.81 -0.82 -14.54
N ASP A 184 -7.72 -1.79 -14.43
CA ASP A 184 -8.83 -2.01 -15.38
C ASP A 184 -10.19 -1.91 -14.67
N PRO A 185 -10.98 -0.85 -14.92
CA PRO A 185 -12.30 -0.67 -14.31
C PRO A 185 -13.27 -1.84 -14.56
N PHE A 186 -13.09 -2.58 -15.66
CA PHE A 186 -13.88 -3.77 -15.92
C PHE A 186 -13.62 -4.86 -14.89
N TRP A 187 -12.34 -5.14 -14.59
CA TRP A 187 -11.98 -6.16 -13.61
C TRP A 187 -12.32 -5.70 -12.19
N MET A 188 -12.16 -4.42 -11.90
CA MET A 188 -12.55 -3.86 -10.59
C MET A 188 -14.05 -3.98 -10.32
N ALA A 189 -14.89 -3.91 -11.37
CA ALA A 189 -16.33 -4.10 -11.26
C ALA A 189 -16.75 -5.58 -11.30
N GLN A 190 -15.97 -6.43 -11.97
CA GLN A 190 -16.32 -7.84 -12.21
C GLN A 190 -15.86 -8.79 -11.11
N ILE A 191 -14.70 -8.51 -10.49
CA ILE A 191 -14.14 -9.37 -9.44
C ILE A 191 -14.65 -8.90 -8.09
N GLU A 192 -15.44 -9.73 -7.43
CA GLU A 192 -15.94 -9.48 -6.09
C GLU A 192 -14.87 -9.80 -5.03
N GLN A 193 -14.21 -10.95 -5.22
CA GLN A 193 -13.27 -11.47 -4.23
C GLN A 193 -12.25 -12.41 -4.88
N VAL A 194 -11.04 -12.43 -4.32
CA VAL A 194 -10.00 -13.41 -4.62
C VAL A 194 -9.84 -14.32 -3.40
N ASN A 195 -10.13 -15.58 -3.55
CA ASN A 195 -9.93 -16.57 -2.51
C ASN A 195 -8.51 -17.15 -2.58
N ILE A 196 -7.83 -17.25 -1.44
CA ILE A 196 -6.51 -17.86 -1.29
C ILE A 196 -6.71 -19.24 -0.66
N ASN A 197 -6.43 -20.27 -1.41
CA ASN A 197 -6.53 -21.64 -0.94
C ASN A 197 -5.34 -22.04 -0.03
N ALA A 198 -5.49 -23.17 0.69
CA ALA A 198 -4.44 -23.66 1.59
C ALA A 198 -3.12 -24.02 0.86
N ASP A 199 -3.18 -24.37 -0.43
CA ASP A 199 -2.03 -24.59 -1.30
C ASP A 199 -1.48 -23.31 -1.92
N GLN A 200 -2.00 -22.14 -1.45
CA GLN A 200 -1.69 -20.80 -1.93
C GLN A 200 -2.12 -20.54 -3.39
N SER A 201 -2.94 -21.38 -3.99
CA SER A 201 -3.57 -21.11 -5.28
C SER A 201 -4.64 -20.02 -5.13
N PHE A 202 -4.87 -19.25 -6.21
CA PHE A 202 -5.87 -18.20 -6.24
C PHE A 202 -7.09 -18.64 -7.04
N GLU A 203 -8.27 -18.29 -6.51
CA GLU A 203 -9.56 -18.43 -7.18
C GLU A 203 -10.29 -17.09 -7.14
N LEU A 204 -10.91 -16.69 -8.27
CA LEU A 204 -11.74 -15.50 -8.32
C LEU A 204 -13.21 -15.87 -8.13
N VAL A 205 -13.89 -15.08 -7.34
CA VAL A 205 -15.36 -15.00 -7.28
C VAL A 205 -15.76 -13.74 -8.03
N THR A 206 -16.74 -13.85 -8.90
CA THR A 206 -17.14 -12.76 -9.79
C THR A 206 -18.57 -12.31 -9.56
N GLN A 207 -18.86 -11.03 -9.80
CA GLN A 207 -20.20 -10.43 -9.64
C GLN A 207 -21.24 -11.03 -10.60
N VAL A 208 -20.81 -11.44 -11.79
CA VAL A 208 -21.69 -12.01 -12.80
C VAL A 208 -21.36 -13.47 -13.00
N GLY A 209 -22.38 -14.32 -12.78
CA GLY A 209 -22.29 -15.76 -12.88
C GLY A 209 -21.85 -16.42 -11.57
N ASP A 210 -22.22 -17.70 -11.41
CA ASP A 210 -21.94 -18.47 -10.18
C ASP A 210 -20.67 -19.31 -10.31
N GLN A 211 -19.80 -19.00 -11.31
CA GLN A 211 -18.61 -19.78 -11.58
C GLN A 211 -17.41 -19.35 -10.76
N VAL A 212 -16.67 -20.31 -10.27
CA VAL A 212 -15.34 -20.09 -9.69
C VAL A 212 -14.29 -20.07 -10.77
N ILE A 213 -13.45 -19.05 -10.79
CA ILE A 213 -12.36 -18.91 -11.76
C ILE A 213 -11.05 -19.33 -11.09
N ARG A 214 -10.45 -20.43 -11.53
CA ARG A 214 -9.20 -20.94 -11.00
C ARG A 214 -8.00 -20.32 -11.70
N LEU A 215 -7.20 -19.56 -10.96
CA LEU A 215 -5.93 -19.00 -11.43
C LEU A 215 -4.73 -19.89 -11.08
N GLY A 216 -4.84 -20.66 -9.99
CA GLY A 216 -3.74 -21.48 -9.48
C GLY A 216 -2.60 -20.63 -8.90
N ASN A 217 -1.37 -21.10 -9.07
CA ASN A 217 -0.15 -20.46 -8.52
C ASN A 217 0.62 -19.59 -9.54
N ARG A 218 0.01 -19.31 -10.67
CA ARG A 218 0.59 -18.46 -11.72
C ARG A 218 0.50 -16.97 -11.37
N SER A 219 1.24 -16.15 -12.12
CA SER A 219 1.28 -14.69 -11.96
C SER A 219 1.23 -13.92 -13.29
N ASP A 220 0.96 -14.59 -14.40
CA ASP A 220 0.78 -13.98 -15.71
C ASP A 220 -0.68 -13.47 -15.91
N TRP A 221 -1.10 -12.53 -15.03
CA TRP A 221 -2.47 -12.05 -14.88
C TRP A 221 -3.08 -11.56 -16.18
N ALA A 222 -2.33 -10.78 -16.99
CA ALA A 222 -2.82 -10.24 -18.25
C ALA A 222 -3.24 -11.37 -19.21
N ALA A 223 -2.36 -12.35 -19.42
CA ALA A 223 -2.65 -13.46 -20.33
C ALA A 223 -3.83 -14.34 -19.85
N MET A 224 -3.95 -14.52 -18.53
CA MET A 224 -5.01 -15.33 -17.94
C MET A 224 -6.36 -14.61 -18.02
N LEU A 225 -6.42 -13.34 -17.64
CA LEU A 225 -7.66 -12.58 -17.62
C LEU A 225 -8.12 -12.18 -19.05
N ASP A 226 -7.20 -12.03 -20.00
CA ASP A 226 -7.57 -11.90 -21.42
C ASP A 226 -8.26 -13.16 -21.96
N LYS A 227 -7.79 -14.36 -21.59
CA LYS A 227 -8.51 -15.59 -21.91
C LYS A 227 -9.89 -15.61 -21.27
N LEU A 228 -10.02 -15.16 -20.03
CA LEU A 228 -11.32 -15.08 -19.37
C LEU A 228 -12.26 -14.12 -20.10
N LYS A 229 -11.78 -12.97 -20.59
CA LYS A 229 -12.58 -12.06 -21.43
C LYS A 229 -13.11 -12.75 -22.69
N LEU A 230 -12.30 -13.62 -23.33
CA LEU A 230 -12.76 -14.39 -24.49
C LEU A 230 -13.85 -15.40 -24.12
N VAL A 231 -13.69 -16.09 -22.98
CA VAL A 231 -14.71 -17.01 -22.48
C VAL A 231 -16.01 -16.26 -22.17
N TYR A 232 -15.94 -15.12 -21.52
CA TYR A 232 -17.11 -14.31 -21.20
C TYR A 232 -17.87 -13.85 -22.43
N ARG A 233 -17.17 -13.40 -23.47
CA ARG A 233 -17.82 -13.04 -24.75
C ARG A 233 -18.60 -14.22 -25.35
N ARG A 234 -18.05 -15.43 -25.27
CA ARG A 234 -18.70 -16.62 -25.77
C ARG A 234 -19.90 -17.03 -24.93
N ILE A 235 -19.73 -17.06 -23.61
CA ILE A 235 -20.79 -17.40 -22.64
C ILE A 235 -21.95 -16.40 -22.73
N SER A 236 -21.67 -15.11 -22.82
CA SER A 236 -22.67 -14.05 -22.92
C SER A 236 -23.56 -14.23 -24.19
N ASN A 237 -22.96 -14.57 -25.32
CA ASN A 237 -23.69 -14.78 -26.57
C ASN A 237 -24.63 -16.01 -26.55
N GLU A 238 -24.28 -17.01 -25.71
CA GLU A 238 -25.04 -18.25 -25.59
C GLU A 238 -26.08 -18.23 -24.43
N ASN A 239 -26.30 -17.09 -23.75
CA ASN A 239 -27.07 -16.99 -22.50
C ASN A 239 -26.60 -18.00 -21.42
N GLY A 240 -25.30 -18.29 -21.38
CA GLY A 240 -24.72 -19.41 -20.68
C GLY A 240 -24.00 -19.07 -19.35
N TRP A 241 -24.33 -17.95 -18.69
CA TRP A 241 -23.67 -17.56 -17.43
C TRP A 241 -23.79 -18.61 -16.32
N THR A 242 -24.86 -19.39 -16.29
CA THR A 242 -25.09 -20.46 -15.33
C THR A 242 -24.66 -21.85 -15.86
N LYS A 243 -24.12 -21.92 -17.05
CA LYS A 243 -23.76 -23.19 -17.72
C LYS A 243 -22.54 -23.87 -17.09
N TYR A 244 -21.61 -23.08 -16.56
CA TYR A 244 -20.37 -23.57 -16.01
C TYR A 244 -20.27 -23.24 -14.52
N SER A 245 -19.83 -24.20 -13.71
CA SER A 245 -19.53 -24.02 -12.29
C SER A 245 -18.08 -23.57 -12.04
N THR A 246 -17.18 -23.95 -12.97
CA THR A 246 -15.75 -23.62 -12.83
C THR A 246 -15.15 -23.30 -14.20
N ILE A 247 -14.32 -22.27 -14.22
CA ILE A 247 -13.48 -21.91 -15.37
C ILE A 247 -12.04 -21.95 -14.90
N ASP A 248 -11.27 -22.91 -15.42
CA ASP A 248 -9.88 -23.15 -15.02
C ASP A 248 -8.94 -22.51 -16.05
N LEU A 249 -8.15 -21.53 -15.60
CA LEU A 249 -7.18 -20.77 -16.40
C LEU A 249 -5.72 -21.20 -16.16
N GLN A 250 -5.49 -22.24 -15.33
CA GLN A 250 -4.14 -22.66 -14.96
C GLN A 250 -3.31 -23.16 -16.16
N PHE A 251 -3.99 -23.64 -17.19
CA PHE A 251 -3.33 -24.17 -18.37
C PHE A 251 -2.90 -23.06 -19.35
N LYS A 252 -1.66 -23.17 -19.87
CA LYS A 252 -1.08 -22.10 -20.68
C LYS A 252 -1.86 -21.82 -21.97
N ASP A 253 -2.29 -22.84 -22.69
CA ASP A 253 -2.83 -22.72 -24.05
C ASP A 253 -4.32 -23.08 -24.16
N GLN A 254 -4.97 -23.39 -23.05
CA GLN A 254 -6.39 -23.78 -23.03
C GLN A 254 -7.11 -23.24 -21.81
N VAL A 255 -8.42 -23.16 -21.90
CA VAL A 255 -9.32 -22.89 -20.78
C VAL A 255 -10.21 -24.11 -20.61
N VAL A 256 -10.26 -24.65 -19.40
CA VAL A 256 -11.11 -25.78 -19.07
C VAL A 256 -12.35 -25.27 -18.37
N CYS A 257 -13.54 -25.53 -18.96
CA CYS A 257 -14.82 -25.12 -18.38
C CYS A 257 -15.58 -26.37 -17.93
N ILE A 258 -15.89 -26.45 -16.63
CA ILE A 258 -16.64 -27.55 -16.00
C ILE A 258 -18.11 -27.15 -15.93
N LYS A 259 -19.00 -27.92 -16.55
CA LYS A 259 -20.44 -27.71 -16.48
C LYS A 259 -20.92 -28.00 -15.03
N GLY A 260 -21.79 -27.16 -14.53
CA GLY A 260 -22.37 -27.31 -13.20
C GLY A 260 -23.89 -27.35 -13.23
N THR A 261 -24.48 -27.72 -12.13
CA THR A 261 -25.94 -27.73 -11.93
C THR A 261 -26.51 -26.39 -11.47
N GLY A 262 -25.75 -25.30 -11.61
CA GLY A 262 -26.23 -23.92 -11.36
C GLY A 262 -26.31 -23.47 -9.91
N LEU A 263 -25.81 -24.24 -8.95
CA LEU A 263 -25.74 -23.80 -7.56
C LEU A 263 -24.37 -24.14 -7.01
N TYR A 264 -23.47 -23.14 -6.99
CA TYR A 264 -22.25 -23.20 -6.19
C TYR A 264 -22.65 -22.95 -4.72
N GLN A 265 -22.68 -24.02 -3.95
CA GLN A 265 -22.69 -23.86 -2.50
C GLN A 265 -21.24 -23.60 -2.09
N VAL A 266 -20.97 -22.40 -1.56
CA VAL A 266 -19.73 -22.13 -0.83
C VAL A 266 -19.66 -23.21 0.27
N PRO A 267 -18.61 -24.03 0.33
CA PRO A 267 -18.49 -25.00 1.41
C PRO A 267 -18.42 -24.22 2.72
N ASP A 268 -19.45 -24.34 3.55
CA ASP A 268 -19.39 -23.89 4.93
C ASP A 268 -18.21 -24.63 5.58
N SER A 269 -17.21 -23.83 5.93
CA SER A 269 -16.08 -24.18 6.79
C SER A 269 -15.45 -25.56 6.61
N ILE A 270 -14.17 -25.59 6.66
CA ILE A 270 -13.14 -26.65 6.79
C ILE A 270 -13.61 -28.03 7.37
N ALA A 271 -14.79 -28.12 7.98
CA ALA A 271 -15.33 -29.34 8.57
C ALA A 271 -15.89 -30.37 7.56
N GLN A 272 -16.05 -30.06 6.27
CA GLN A 272 -16.55 -30.99 5.25
C GLN A 272 -15.48 -31.52 4.26
N MET A 273 -14.21 -31.19 4.45
CA MET A 273 -13.14 -31.73 3.61
C MET A 273 -12.90 -33.23 3.75
N ASP A 274 -13.46 -33.88 4.78
CA ASP A 274 -13.32 -35.35 4.98
C ASP A 274 -14.33 -36.17 4.18
N SER A 275 -15.37 -35.60 3.63
CA SER A 275 -16.40 -36.36 2.87
C SER A 275 -16.13 -36.41 1.35
N LEU A 276 -15.15 -35.63 0.84
CA LEU A 276 -14.68 -35.71 -0.56
C LEU A 276 -13.55 -36.70 -0.75
N LYS A 277 -13.44 -37.70 0.12
CA LYS A 277 -12.58 -38.86 -0.13
C LYS A 277 -13.10 -39.65 -1.34
N ALA A 278 -12.35 -39.48 -2.42
CA ALA A 278 -12.20 -40.47 -3.48
C ALA A 278 -13.48 -40.86 -4.23
N VAL A 279 -13.99 -39.99 -5.03
CA VAL A 279 -14.46 -40.47 -6.34
C VAL A 279 -13.20 -40.83 -7.12
N SER A 280 -12.97 -42.12 -7.27
CA SER A 280 -11.79 -42.67 -7.92
C SER A 280 -11.59 -42.04 -9.30
N ILE A 281 -10.40 -41.58 -9.58
CA ILE A 281 -9.95 -40.95 -10.83
C ILE A 281 -10.20 -41.86 -12.08
N THR A 282 -10.47 -43.14 -11.87
CA THR A 282 -10.69 -44.16 -12.91
C THR A 282 -12.05 -44.12 -13.57
N ASP A 283 -13.14 -43.73 -12.86
CA ASP A 283 -14.46 -43.67 -13.48
C ASP A 283 -14.80 -42.28 -14.08
N SER A 284 -14.10 -41.24 -13.64
CA SER A 284 -14.30 -39.89 -14.13
C SER A 284 -13.67 -39.64 -15.50
N SER A 285 -12.67 -40.41 -15.90
CA SER A 285 -11.95 -40.19 -17.17
C SER A 285 -12.79 -40.49 -18.41
N ILE A 286 -13.76 -41.38 -18.33
CA ILE A 286 -14.64 -41.74 -19.45
C ILE A 286 -15.83 -40.78 -19.60
N ASN A 287 -16.30 -40.22 -18.47
CA ASN A 287 -17.40 -39.25 -18.48
C ASN A 287 -16.97 -37.79 -18.67
N ILE A 288 -15.67 -37.47 -18.46
CA ILE A 288 -15.11 -36.12 -18.65
C ILE A 288 -15.20 -35.64 -20.10
N LYS A 289 -15.06 -36.54 -21.09
CA LYS A 289 -15.17 -36.17 -22.52
C LYS A 289 -16.52 -35.56 -22.91
N ASN A 290 -17.59 -35.94 -22.22
CA ASN A 290 -18.93 -35.43 -22.54
C ASN A 290 -19.32 -34.16 -21.76
N ASN A 291 -18.57 -33.79 -20.68
CA ASN A 291 -18.90 -32.65 -19.84
C ASN A 291 -17.88 -31.50 -19.84
N VAL A 292 -16.72 -31.68 -20.44
CA VAL A 292 -15.67 -30.66 -20.54
C VAL A 292 -15.62 -30.10 -21.96
N GLN A 293 -15.86 -28.82 -22.12
CA GLN A 293 -15.56 -28.11 -23.36
C GLN A 293 -14.25 -27.35 -23.21
N THR A 294 -13.26 -27.73 -23.99
CA THR A 294 -11.98 -27.03 -24.06
C THR A 294 -12.10 -25.91 -25.11
N ILE A 295 -11.95 -24.68 -24.71
CA ILE A 295 -11.94 -23.53 -25.61
C ILE A 295 -10.49 -23.19 -25.91
N THR A 296 -10.02 -23.54 -27.09
CA THR A 296 -8.72 -23.11 -27.60
C THR A 296 -8.82 -21.68 -28.16
N PRO A 297 -7.88 -20.78 -27.88
CA PRO A 297 -7.87 -19.47 -28.50
C PRO A 297 -7.66 -19.62 -30.01
N VAL A 298 -8.55 -19.04 -30.79
CA VAL A 298 -8.37 -18.91 -32.25
C VAL A 298 -7.16 -18.02 -32.47
N LYS A 299 -6.12 -18.55 -33.10
CA LYS A 299 -5.02 -17.73 -33.61
C LYS A 299 -5.59 -16.73 -34.59
N SER A 300 -5.55 -15.45 -34.26
CA SER A 300 -5.82 -14.40 -35.24
C SER A 300 -4.74 -14.50 -36.31
N LYS A 301 -5.11 -14.91 -37.52
CA LYS A 301 -4.31 -14.64 -38.71
C LYS A 301 -4.49 -13.15 -39.01
N LEU A 302 -3.40 -12.40 -38.85
CA LEU A 302 -3.19 -11.19 -39.62
C LEU A 302 -2.88 -11.59 -41.08
#